data_ee7ed9c5676dc2106276bb2199a10e2b
#
_entry.id   ee7ed9c5676dc2106276bb2199a10e2b
#
_cell.length_a   1.000
_cell.length_b   1.000
_cell.length_c   1.000
_cell.angle_alpha   90.00
_cell.angle_beta   90.00
_cell.angle_gamma   90.00
#
_symmetry.space_group_name_H-M   'P 1'
#
loop_
_entity.id
_entity.type
_entity.pdbx_description
1 polymer ?
#
loop_
_entity_poly.entity_id
_entity_poly.type
_entity_poly.pdbx_seq_one_letter_code
_entity_poly.pdbx_strand_id
1 'polypeptide(L)'
;VCAEEGVRIIETAGRPPKDDMVAAIKGAGITLIHKCTTVKHALKAQSIGADMVVADGCECAGHPGENDITTMVLTPACVAALDIPVIAAGGVGTGRQIAAALMLGAEGVYLGTRFLESAECPVLPSVKEHLAKNANEMDTCILLRSFKNSTRMYNSSVAQKVLAEEKRGCEFTDIREYVAGTTACKMFFENGDVDGTGVICLGETIGLINEVLSCKEIIDSMMDECTQTISRFQS
;
A
#
# COMPACT_ATOMS: atom_id res chain seq x y z
N VAL A 1 24.51 -9.81 0.48
CA VAL A 1 23.70 -10.00 1.70
C VAL A 1 22.43 -10.80 1.36
N CYS A 2 21.40 -10.28 0.65
CA CYS A 2 20.14 -11.02 0.41
C CYS A 2 20.35 -12.43 -0.21
N ALA A 3 21.24 -12.55 -1.20
CA ALA A 3 21.55 -13.83 -1.82
C ALA A 3 22.28 -14.80 -0.85
N GLU A 4 23.18 -14.28 -0.02
CA GLU A 4 23.92 -15.05 0.99
C GLU A 4 23.02 -15.54 2.11
N GLU A 5 21.98 -14.76 2.46
CA GLU A 5 20.96 -15.09 3.48
C GLU A 5 19.82 -15.97 2.94
N GLY A 6 19.92 -16.42 1.68
CA GLY A 6 18.93 -17.32 1.07
C GLY A 6 17.57 -16.67 0.77
N VAL A 7 17.50 -15.35 0.62
CA VAL A 7 16.29 -14.63 0.22
C VAL A 7 15.89 -15.08 -1.19
N ARG A 8 14.63 -15.48 -1.37
CA ARG A 8 14.10 -15.99 -2.65
C ARG A 8 13.34 -14.95 -3.45
N ILE A 9 12.81 -13.94 -2.79
CA ILE A 9 11.96 -12.91 -3.40
C ILE A 9 12.43 -11.55 -2.92
N ILE A 10 12.62 -10.62 -3.84
CA ILE A 10 12.90 -9.21 -3.52
C ILE A 10 11.81 -8.36 -4.18
N GLU A 11 11.18 -7.51 -3.38
CA GLU A 11 10.31 -6.45 -3.90
C GLU A 11 11.07 -5.12 -3.94
N THR A 12 10.83 -4.37 -4.99
CA THR A 12 11.30 -3.00 -5.17
C THR A 12 10.14 -2.08 -5.51
N ALA A 13 10.22 -0.81 -5.12
CA ALA A 13 9.18 0.18 -5.36
C ALA A 13 9.79 1.53 -5.78
N GLY A 14 8.96 2.41 -6.37
CA GLY A 14 9.35 3.74 -6.79
C GLY A 14 10.15 3.72 -8.11
N ARG A 15 11.37 4.24 -8.10
CA ARG A 15 12.21 4.21 -9.30
C ARG A 15 12.64 2.78 -9.61
N PRO A 16 12.59 2.35 -10.88
CA PRO A 16 13.08 1.03 -11.26
C PRO A 16 14.52 0.80 -10.78
N PRO A 17 14.84 -0.41 -10.29
CA PRO A 17 16.21 -0.74 -9.90
C PRO A 17 17.16 -0.61 -11.11
N LYS A 18 18.42 -0.29 -10.84
CA LYS A 18 19.44 -0.17 -11.88
C LYS A 18 19.79 -1.56 -12.45
N ASP A 19 20.32 -1.56 -13.66
CA ASP A 19 20.65 -2.79 -14.41
C ASP A 19 21.63 -3.70 -13.65
N ASP A 20 22.60 -3.14 -12.94
CA ASP A 20 23.55 -3.89 -12.10
C ASP A 20 22.87 -4.57 -10.91
N MET A 21 21.90 -3.89 -10.29
CA MET A 21 21.09 -4.47 -9.22
C MET A 21 20.19 -5.60 -9.76
N VAL A 22 19.52 -5.38 -10.90
CA VAL A 22 18.70 -6.41 -11.54
C VAL A 22 19.53 -7.62 -11.89
N ALA A 23 20.71 -7.41 -12.51
CA ALA A 23 21.63 -8.49 -12.87
C ALA A 23 22.07 -9.30 -11.63
N ALA A 24 22.36 -8.63 -10.50
CA ALA A 24 22.74 -9.29 -9.26
C ALA A 24 21.59 -10.12 -8.67
N ILE A 25 20.36 -9.58 -8.67
CA ILE A 25 19.15 -10.28 -8.20
C ILE A 25 18.89 -11.53 -9.06
N LYS A 26 18.88 -11.36 -10.38
CA LYS A 26 18.61 -12.45 -11.33
C LYS A 26 19.73 -13.48 -11.34
N GLY A 27 21.00 -13.05 -11.27
CA GLY A 27 22.16 -13.94 -11.17
C GLY A 27 22.18 -14.80 -9.92
N ALA A 28 21.53 -14.37 -8.85
CA ALA A 28 21.33 -15.14 -7.62
C ALA A 28 20.09 -16.05 -7.64
N GLY A 29 19.33 -16.10 -8.74
CA GLY A 29 18.08 -16.89 -8.85
C GLY A 29 16.93 -16.35 -8.01
N ILE A 30 16.96 -15.07 -7.65
CA ILE A 30 15.95 -14.41 -6.81
C ILE A 30 14.83 -13.87 -7.71
N THR A 31 13.59 -14.09 -7.32
CA THR A 31 12.41 -13.51 -7.96
C THR A 31 12.34 -12.01 -7.67
N LEU A 32 12.26 -11.19 -8.72
CA LEU A 32 12.12 -9.74 -8.63
C LEU A 32 10.66 -9.33 -8.85
N ILE A 33 10.06 -8.72 -7.82
CA ILE A 33 8.76 -8.07 -7.91
C ILE A 33 8.98 -6.55 -7.92
N HIS A 34 8.27 -5.82 -8.80
CA HIS A 34 8.35 -4.35 -8.81
C HIS A 34 6.97 -3.72 -8.70
N LYS A 35 6.83 -2.78 -7.77
CA LYS A 35 5.59 -2.04 -7.51
C LYS A 35 5.49 -0.81 -8.40
N CYS A 36 4.35 -0.67 -9.09
CA CYS A 36 4.08 0.38 -10.08
C CYS A 36 2.70 1.00 -9.87
N THR A 37 2.59 2.29 -10.15
CA THR A 37 1.33 3.04 -10.08
C THR A 37 0.78 3.42 -11.46
N THR A 38 1.42 2.98 -12.55
CA THR A 38 0.98 3.22 -13.93
C THR A 38 1.39 2.06 -14.84
N VAL A 39 0.64 1.82 -15.92
CA VAL A 39 0.98 0.83 -16.96
C VAL A 39 2.36 1.12 -17.58
N LYS A 40 2.69 2.40 -17.80
CA LYS A 40 4.00 2.79 -18.35
C LYS A 40 5.14 2.31 -17.46
N HIS A 41 5.03 2.44 -16.15
CA HIS A 41 6.04 1.98 -15.20
C HIS A 41 6.06 0.45 -15.12
N ALA A 42 4.91 -0.20 -15.23
CA ALA A 42 4.79 -1.65 -15.25
C ALA A 42 5.47 -2.27 -16.49
N LEU A 43 5.26 -1.71 -17.66
CA LEU A 43 5.97 -2.10 -18.89
C LEU A 43 7.49 -1.90 -18.76
N LYS A 44 7.92 -0.80 -18.13
CA LYS A 44 9.35 -0.59 -17.87
C LYS A 44 9.89 -1.65 -16.90
N ALA A 45 9.15 -1.99 -15.84
CA ALA A 45 9.54 -3.04 -14.89
C ALA A 45 9.71 -4.39 -15.61
N GLN A 46 8.76 -4.79 -16.44
CA GLN A 46 8.88 -6.00 -17.27
C GLN A 46 10.13 -5.94 -18.16
N SER A 47 10.37 -4.80 -18.83
CA SER A 47 11.51 -4.66 -19.76
C SER A 47 12.88 -4.75 -19.10
N ILE A 48 13.00 -4.49 -17.82
CA ILE A 48 14.26 -4.63 -17.06
C ILE A 48 14.41 -5.99 -16.38
N GLY A 49 13.44 -6.89 -16.51
CA GLY A 49 13.51 -8.26 -16.01
C GLY A 49 12.79 -8.52 -14.69
N ALA A 50 11.82 -7.69 -14.31
CA ALA A 50 10.90 -8.06 -13.22
C ALA A 50 10.13 -9.32 -13.59
N ASP A 51 9.96 -10.23 -12.63
CA ASP A 51 9.20 -11.47 -12.79
C ASP A 51 7.71 -11.28 -12.56
N MET A 52 7.35 -10.29 -11.75
CA MET A 52 5.96 -9.90 -11.43
C MET A 52 5.88 -8.40 -11.21
N VAL A 53 4.70 -7.84 -11.38
CA VAL A 53 4.39 -6.44 -11.07
C VAL A 53 3.29 -6.35 -10.03
N VAL A 54 3.48 -5.46 -9.05
CA VAL A 54 2.39 -5.02 -8.18
C VAL A 54 1.78 -3.76 -8.79
N ALA A 55 0.53 -3.84 -9.24
CA ALA A 55 -0.25 -2.70 -9.71
C ALA A 55 -0.92 -2.03 -8.51
N ASP A 56 -0.33 -0.92 -8.05
CA ASP A 56 -0.71 -0.25 -6.80
C ASP A 56 -1.59 0.97 -7.10
N GLY A 57 -2.89 0.81 -6.89
CA GLY A 57 -3.88 1.87 -7.13
C GLY A 57 -3.81 3.00 -6.12
N CYS A 58 -4.43 4.13 -6.45
CA CYS A 58 -4.36 5.35 -5.66
C CYS A 58 -4.99 5.23 -4.26
N GLU A 59 -5.74 4.19 -3.99
CA GLU A 59 -6.32 3.86 -2.68
C GLU A 59 -5.27 3.37 -1.66
N CYS A 60 -4.05 3.08 -2.11
CA CYS A 60 -2.96 2.59 -1.26
C CYS A 60 -2.48 3.63 -0.24
N ALA A 61 -1.89 3.16 0.84
CA ALA A 61 -1.15 3.98 1.79
C ALA A 61 0.19 4.44 1.19
N GLY A 62 0.71 5.56 1.69
CA GLY A 62 2.01 6.07 1.26
C GLY A 62 1.94 6.70 -0.13
N HIS A 63 2.80 6.29 -1.07
CA HIS A 63 2.99 6.97 -2.34
C HIS A 63 2.17 6.36 -3.49
N PRO A 64 0.92 6.83 -3.72
CA PRO A 64 0.04 6.29 -4.77
C PRO A 64 0.40 6.76 -6.18
N GLY A 65 1.46 7.56 -6.33
CA GLY A 65 1.75 8.28 -7.56
C GLY A 65 0.94 9.56 -7.73
N GLU A 66 1.08 10.22 -8.88
CA GLU A 66 0.49 11.55 -9.12
C GLU A 66 -0.78 11.50 -9.99
N ASN A 67 -1.24 10.31 -10.41
CA ASN A 67 -2.26 10.19 -11.46
C ASN A 67 -3.64 9.74 -10.97
N ASP A 68 -3.82 9.51 -9.68
CA ASP A 68 -5.09 9.08 -9.04
C ASP A 68 -5.81 7.92 -9.77
N ILE A 69 -5.02 6.94 -10.26
CA ILE A 69 -5.57 5.76 -10.97
C ILE A 69 -5.98 4.73 -9.92
N THR A 70 -7.26 4.39 -9.89
CA THR A 70 -7.79 3.41 -8.95
C THR A 70 -7.35 1.98 -9.29
N THR A 71 -7.33 1.10 -8.30
CA THR A 71 -7.03 -0.33 -8.45
C THR A 71 -7.96 -0.99 -9.47
N MET A 72 -9.24 -0.61 -9.48
CA MET A 72 -10.25 -1.11 -10.42
C MET A 72 -9.91 -0.83 -11.89
N VAL A 73 -9.17 0.25 -12.18
CA VAL A 73 -8.74 0.61 -13.53
C VAL A 73 -7.32 0.15 -13.82
N LEU A 74 -6.41 0.32 -12.85
CA LEU A 74 -4.99 0.02 -13.04
C LEU A 74 -4.74 -1.48 -13.24
N THR A 75 -5.38 -2.32 -12.42
CA THR A 75 -5.17 -3.78 -12.46
C THR A 75 -5.48 -4.37 -13.85
N PRO A 76 -6.69 -4.24 -14.42
CA PRO A 76 -6.98 -4.82 -15.74
C PRO A 76 -6.16 -4.16 -16.86
N ALA A 77 -5.82 -2.88 -16.74
CA ALA A 77 -4.95 -2.22 -17.70
C ALA A 77 -3.52 -2.78 -17.69
N CYS A 78 -2.97 -3.11 -16.52
CA CYS A 78 -1.69 -3.80 -16.41
C CYS A 78 -1.77 -5.23 -16.93
N VAL A 79 -2.81 -5.99 -16.57
CA VAL A 79 -3.04 -7.37 -17.07
C VAL A 79 -3.09 -7.42 -18.59
N ALA A 80 -3.77 -6.46 -19.22
CA ALA A 80 -3.86 -6.39 -20.68
C ALA A 80 -2.55 -5.99 -21.38
N ALA A 81 -1.63 -5.35 -20.68
CA ALA A 81 -0.41 -4.79 -21.25
C ALA A 81 0.84 -5.63 -20.99
N LEU A 82 0.84 -6.53 -20.02
CA LEU A 82 2.00 -7.27 -19.54
C LEU A 82 1.91 -8.75 -19.88
N ASP A 83 3.08 -9.37 -20.11
CA ASP A 83 3.22 -10.82 -20.29
C ASP A 83 3.61 -11.54 -18.98
N ILE A 84 3.82 -10.79 -17.91
CA ILE A 84 4.19 -11.30 -16.57
C ILE A 84 3.03 -11.14 -15.57
N PRO A 85 2.98 -11.96 -14.51
CA PRO A 85 1.92 -11.90 -13.50
C PRO A 85 1.74 -10.50 -12.89
N VAL A 86 0.48 -10.11 -12.68
CA VAL A 86 0.08 -8.86 -12.04
C VAL A 86 -0.54 -9.15 -10.69
N ILE A 87 -0.06 -8.50 -9.65
CA ILE A 87 -0.59 -8.51 -8.28
C ILE A 87 -1.34 -7.20 -8.07
N ALA A 88 -2.60 -7.23 -7.65
CA ALA A 88 -3.36 -6.02 -7.36
C ALA A 88 -3.05 -5.50 -5.96
N ALA A 89 -2.85 -4.20 -5.83
CA ALA A 89 -2.61 -3.52 -4.57
C ALA A 89 -3.35 -2.17 -4.52
N GLY A 90 -3.53 -1.66 -3.31
CA GLY A 90 -4.33 -0.46 -3.05
C GLY A 90 -5.82 -0.80 -2.95
N GLY A 91 -6.47 -0.36 -1.89
CA GLY A 91 -7.90 -0.55 -1.71
C GLY A 91 -8.36 -1.97 -1.39
N VAL A 92 -7.48 -2.94 -1.16
CA VAL A 92 -7.84 -4.33 -0.82
C VAL A 92 -7.77 -4.56 0.69
N GLY A 93 -8.90 -4.90 1.30
CA GLY A 93 -9.03 -5.16 2.75
C GLY A 93 -10.01 -6.27 3.11
N THR A 94 -10.72 -6.85 2.13
CA THR A 94 -11.74 -7.89 2.31
C THR A 94 -11.58 -9.02 1.31
N GLY A 95 -12.15 -10.19 1.60
CA GLY A 95 -12.14 -11.33 0.67
C GLY A 95 -12.93 -11.08 -0.61
N ARG A 96 -13.99 -10.25 -0.56
CA ARG A 96 -14.72 -9.82 -1.76
C ARG A 96 -13.84 -9.02 -2.70
N GLN A 97 -12.97 -8.19 -2.16
CA GLN A 97 -12.02 -7.41 -2.97
C GLN A 97 -10.92 -8.30 -3.55
N ILE A 98 -10.50 -9.39 -2.84
CA ILE A 98 -9.64 -10.41 -3.44
C ILE A 98 -10.34 -11.04 -4.64
N ALA A 99 -11.59 -11.50 -4.48
CA ALA A 99 -12.37 -12.08 -5.58
C ALA A 99 -12.49 -11.11 -6.77
N ALA A 100 -12.75 -9.83 -6.52
CA ALA A 100 -12.82 -8.80 -7.56
C ALA A 100 -11.47 -8.62 -8.28
N ALA A 101 -10.35 -8.57 -7.55
CA ALA A 101 -9.01 -8.46 -8.13
C ALA A 101 -8.68 -9.66 -9.05
N LEU A 102 -9.02 -10.88 -8.61
CA LEU A 102 -8.86 -12.09 -9.44
C LEU A 102 -9.73 -12.03 -10.71
N MET A 103 -10.96 -11.54 -10.61
CA MET A 103 -11.85 -11.36 -11.78
C MET A 103 -11.34 -10.27 -12.74
N LEU A 104 -10.57 -9.29 -12.26
CA LEU A 104 -9.87 -8.31 -13.10
C LEU A 104 -8.60 -8.88 -13.76
N GLY A 105 -8.27 -10.14 -13.49
CA GLY A 105 -7.13 -10.85 -14.08
C GLY A 105 -5.84 -10.79 -13.24
N ALA A 106 -5.88 -10.28 -12.01
CA ALA A 106 -4.72 -10.37 -11.13
C ALA A 106 -4.47 -11.82 -10.68
N GLU A 107 -3.21 -12.19 -10.47
CA GLU A 107 -2.80 -13.50 -9.93
C GLU A 107 -2.83 -13.55 -8.39
N GLY A 108 -2.96 -12.39 -7.75
CA GLY A 108 -3.02 -12.25 -6.31
C GLY A 108 -3.21 -10.80 -5.87
N VAL A 109 -3.15 -10.59 -4.57
CA VAL A 109 -3.30 -9.27 -3.96
C VAL A 109 -2.15 -8.96 -2.99
N TYR A 110 -1.90 -7.67 -2.79
CA TYR A 110 -0.93 -7.14 -1.84
C TYR A 110 -1.64 -6.19 -0.87
N LEU A 111 -1.49 -6.41 0.43
CA LEU A 111 -2.18 -5.65 1.47
C LEU A 111 -1.18 -4.97 2.41
N GLY A 112 -1.49 -3.74 2.80
CA GLY A 112 -0.71 -2.98 3.80
C GLY A 112 -1.53 -2.69 5.05
N THR A 113 -2.51 -1.79 4.94
CA THR A 113 -3.29 -1.25 6.06
C THR A 113 -3.97 -2.35 6.89
N ARG A 114 -4.52 -3.40 6.24
CA ARG A 114 -5.14 -4.53 6.95
C ARG A 114 -4.18 -5.24 7.91
N PHE A 115 -2.92 -5.42 7.51
CA PHE A 115 -1.90 -6.05 8.37
C PHE A 115 -1.23 -5.08 9.34
N LEU A 116 -1.26 -3.77 9.08
CA LEU A 116 -0.86 -2.77 10.08
C LEU A 116 -1.75 -2.87 11.34
N GLU A 117 -3.03 -3.16 11.16
CA GLU A 117 -3.99 -3.34 12.26
C GLU A 117 -4.07 -4.79 12.78
N SER A 118 -3.16 -5.68 12.37
CA SER A 118 -3.09 -7.05 12.92
C SER A 118 -2.58 -7.07 14.37
N ALA A 119 -2.93 -8.13 15.09
CA ALA A 119 -2.48 -8.31 16.47
C ALA A 119 -0.95 -8.39 16.57
N GLU A 120 -0.29 -9.02 15.58
CA GLU A 120 1.17 -9.22 15.54
C GLU A 120 1.95 -7.97 15.14
N CYS A 121 1.30 -7.00 14.48
CA CYS A 121 1.98 -5.75 14.16
C CYS A 121 2.41 -5.02 15.45
N PRO A 122 3.66 -4.60 15.58
CA PRO A 122 4.19 -4.02 16.82
C PRO A 122 3.68 -2.60 17.14
N VAL A 123 2.77 -2.07 16.33
CA VAL A 123 2.07 -0.80 16.61
C VAL A 123 1.28 -0.92 17.91
N LEU A 124 1.27 0.14 18.71
CA LEU A 124 0.55 0.17 20.00
C LEU A 124 -0.90 -0.28 19.84
N PRO A 125 -1.41 -1.13 20.75
CA PRO A 125 -2.81 -1.57 20.72
C PRO A 125 -3.81 -0.41 20.71
N SER A 126 -3.54 0.66 21.46
CA SER A 126 -4.39 1.86 21.50
C SER A 126 -4.56 2.53 20.12
N VAL A 127 -3.52 2.52 19.29
CA VAL A 127 -3.58 3.04 17.92
C VAL A 127 -4.49 2.17 17.06
N LYS A 128 -4.26 0.85 17.06
CA LYS A 128 -5.07 -0.12 16.29
C LYS A 128 -6.54 -0.09 16.69
N GLU A 129 -6.82 -0.08 17.98
CA GLU A 129 -8.19 0.01 18.51
C GLU A 129 -8.87 1.33 18.17
N HIS A 130 -8.12 2.44 18.21
CA HIS A 130 -8.65 3.74 17.80
C HIS A 130 -9.06 3.73 16.34
N LEU A 131 -8.18 3.24 15.46
CA LEU A 131 -8.45 3.18 14.03
C LEU A 131 -9.64 2.25 13.72
N ALA A 132 -9.65 1.04 14.26
CA ALA A 132 -10.72 0.07 14.04
C ALA A 132 -12.11 0.55 14.54
N LYS A 133 -12.16 1.41 15.57
CA LYS A 133 -13.43 1.91 16.11
C LYS A 133 -13.93 3.20 15.48
N ASN A 134 -13.01 4.06 15.02
CA ASN A 134 -13.34 5.45 14.73
C ASN A 134 -13.08 5.84 13.27
N ALA A 135 -12.24 5.09 12.54
CA ALA A 135 -11.92 5.43 11.16
C ALA A 135 -12.99 4.95 10.19
N ASN A 136 -13.17 5.72 9.12
CA ASN A 136 -14.05 5.39 8.00
C ASN A 136 -13.32 5.65 6.66
N GLU A 137 -13.96 5.36 5.54
CA GLU A 137 -13.36 5.49 4.20
C GLU A 137 -12.95 6.91 3.83
N MET A 138 -13.46 7.93 4.53
CA MET A 138 -13.10 9.34 4.31
C MET A 138 -11.92 9.80 5.17
N ASP A 139 -11.44 8.97 6.08
CA ASP A 139 -10.37 9.34 7.03
C ASP A 139 -8.96 9.15 6.46
N THR A 140 -8.83 9.34 5.17
CA THR A 140 -7.52 9.51 4.52
C THR A 140 -7.48 10.77 3.66
N CYS A 141 -6.29 11.34 3.49
CA CYS A 141 -6.06 12.47 2.61
C CYS A 141 -4.72 12.33 1.89
N ILE A 142 -4.55 13.03 0.77
CA ILE A 142 -3.27 13.09 0.05
C ILE A 142 -2.53 14.36 0.46
N LEU A 143 -1.34 14.21 1.02
CA LEU A 143 -0.39 15.27 1.34
C LEU A 143 0.74 15.34 0.30
N LEU A 144 1.52 16.41 0.34
CA LEU A 144 2.76 16.60 -0.41
C LEU A 144 2.60 16.64 -1.93
N ARG A 145 1.38 16.87 -2.41
CA ARG A 145 1.08 16.97 -3.84
C ARG A 145 1.77 18.17 -4.50
N SER A 146 1.86 19.29 -3.79
CA SER A 146 2.59 20.51 -4.23
C SER A 146 4.08 20.24 -4.46
N PHE A 147 4.64 19.26 -3.77
CA PHE A 147 6.04 18.84 -3.88
C PHE A 147 6.26 17.68 -4.86
N LYS A 148 5.22 17.23 -5.60
CA LYS A 148 5.28 16.06 -6.48
C LYS A 148 5.75 14.79 -5.74
N ASN A 149 5.28 14.66 -4.52
CA ASN A 149 5.57 13.55 -3.62
C ASN A 149 4.29 13.09 -2.92
N SER A 150 3.21 13.01 -3.70
CA SER A 150 1.86 12.66 -3.22
C SER A 150 1.90 11.45 -2.31
N THR A 151 1.39 11.61 -1.09
CA THR A 151 1.41 10.57 -0.07
C THR A 151 0.06 10.48 0.62
N ARG A 152 -0.57 9.29 0.60
CA ARG A 152 -1.82 9.05 1.32
C ARG A 152 -1.55 8.78 2.78
N MET A 153 -2.20 9.58 3.61
CA MET A 153 -2.06 9.59 5.07
C MET A 153 -3.42 9.51 5.76
N TYR A 154 -3.44 9.12 7.03
CA TYR A 154 -4.58 9.30 7.90
C TYR A 154 -4.92 10.79 8.03
N ASN A 155 -6.21 11.10 7.99
CA ASN A 155 -6.74 12.47 7.97
C ASN A 155 -6.80 13.08 9.38
N SER A 156 -5.65 13.10 10.08
CA SER A 156 -5.50 13.67 11.42
C SER A 156 -5.54 15.20 11.43
N SER A 157 -5.63 15.80 12.60
CA SER A 157 -5.51 17.27 12.76
C SER A 157 -4.16 17.78 12.27
N VAL A 158 -3.10 17.00 12.41
CA VAL A 158 -1.76 17.33 11.86
C VAL A 158 -1.77 17.27 10.35
N ALA A 159 -2.41 16.28 9.74
CA ALA A 159 -2.56 16.20 8.28
C ALA A 159 -3.31 17.43 7.72
N GLN A 160 -4.36 17.87 8.41
CA GLN A 160 -5.10 19.08 8.02
C GLN A 160 -4.24 20.37 8.12
N LYS A 161 -3.35 20.47 9.12
CA LYS A 161 -2.37 21.57 9.18
C LYS A 161 -1.44 21.54 7.97
N VAL A 162 -0.88 20.40 7.62
CA VAL A 162 -0.02 20.25 6.45
C VAL A 162 -0.75 20.67 5.19
N LEU A 163 -1.98 20.20 4.97
CA LEU A 163 -2.80 20.61 3.82
C LEU A 163 -3.06 22.13 3.78
N ALA A 164 -3.26 22.76 4.93
CA ALA A 164 -3.47 24.20 5.01
C ALA A 164 -2.21 24.96 4.61
N GLU A 165 -1.03 24.50 5.05
CA GLU A 165 0.25 25.11 4.66
C GLU A 165 0.54 24.90 3.17
N GLU A 166 0.32 23.70 2.63
CA GLU A 166 0.47 23.45 1.18
C GLU A 166 -0.40 24.39 0.33
N LYS A 167 -1.66 24.64 0.76
CA LYS A 167 -2.58 25.59 0.09
C LYS A 167 -2.09 27.02 0.12
N ARG A 168 -1.30 27.39 1.12
CA ARG A 168 -0.68 28.73 1.24
C ARG A 168 0.61 28.87 0.41
N GLY A 169 1.13 27.77 -0.14
CA GLY A 169 2.37 27.74 -0.89
C GLY A 169 3.61 27.71 0.01
N CYS A 170 3.61 26.88 1.04
CA CYS A 170 4.73 26.72 1.97
C CYS A 170 5.95 26.06 1.31
N GLU A 171 7.13 26.27 1.90
CA GLU A 171 8.32 25.50 1.61
C GLU A 171 8.30 24.17 2.37
N PHE A 172 9.00 23.14 1.88
CA PHE A 172 9.05 21.83 2.55
C PHE A 172 9.59 21.90 3.99
N THR A 173 10.48 22.84 4.26
CA THR A 173 11.04 23.09 5.60
C THR A 173 9.99 23.45 6.63
N ASP A 174 8.89 24.10 6.21
CA ASP A 174 7.82 24.56 7.10
C ASP A 174 6.94 23.43 7.64
N ILE A 175 6.87 22.33 6.87
CA ILE A 175 6.04 21.16 7.21
C ILE A 175 6.87 19.91 7.56
N ARG A 176 8.19 19.98 7.41
CA ARG A 176 9.08 18.81 7.58
C ARG A 176 8.91 18.10 8.90
N GLU A 177 8.74 18.82 9.99
CA GLU A 177 8.58 18.23 11.32
C GLU A 177 7.30 17.38 11.45
N TYR A 178 6.23 17.74 10.74
CA TYR A 178 4.95 17.02 10.78
C TYR A 178 4.99 15.74 9.93
N VAL A 179 5.72 15.75 8.82
CA VAL A 179 5.75 14.64 7.85
C VAL A 179 6.97 13.73 8.02
N ALA A 180 7.82 14.01 8.99
CA ALA A 180 9.00 13.19 9.25
C ALA A 180 8.61 11.79 9.78
N GLY A 181 9.19 10.73 9.21
CA GLY A 181 8.92 9.36 9.67
C GLY A 181 9.21 9.12 11.15
N THR A 182 10.09 9.92 11.77
CA THR A 182 10.37 9.86 13.21
C THR A 182 9.16 10.23 14.07
N THR A 183 8.29 11.13 13.61
CA THR A 183 7.04 11.47 14.33
C THR A 183 6.03 10.35 14.23
N ALA A 184 5.90 9.72 13.07
CA ALA A 184 5.08 8.53 12.90
C ALA A 184 5.55 7.37 13.81
N CYS A 185 6.87 7.14 13.93
CA CYS A 185 7.43 6.15 14.86
C CYS A 185 7.05 6.43 16.30
N LYS A 186 7.15 7.68 16.75
CA LYS A 186 6.75 8.05 18.11
C LYS A 186 5.28 7.73 18.38
N MET A 187 4.40 8.08 17.45
CA MET A 187 2.98 7.79 17.60
C MET A 187 2.71 6.29 17.60
N PHE A 188 3.30 5.54 16.67
CA PHE A 188 3.07 4.10 16.57
C PHE A 188 3.60 3.30 17.75
N PHE A 189 4.75 3.71 18.34
CA PHE A 189 5.49 2.86 19.26
C PHE A 189 5.68 3.46 20.67
N GLU A 190 5.40 4.76 20.88
CA GLU A 190 5.72 5.42 22.13
C GLU A 190 4.50 6.04 22.82
N ASN A 191 3.73 6.91 22.15
CA ASN A 191 2.67 7.71 22.78
C ASN A 191 1.24 7.37 22.36
N GLY A 192 1.03 6.72 21.20
CA GLY A 192 -0.30 6.35 20.72
C GLY A 192 -1.22 7.50 20.32
N ASP A 193 -0.70 8.72 20.22
CA ASP A 193 -1.48 9.90 19.84
C ASP A 193 -1.68 9.98 18.34
N VAL A 194 -2.75 9.38 17.86
CA VAL A 194 -3.08 9.22 16.42
C VAL A 194 -3.38 10.54 15.73
N ASP A 195 -3.80 11.56 16.50
CA ASP A 195 -4.25 12.83 15.94
C ASP A 195 -3.22 13.97 16.05
N GLY A 196 -2.43 14.00 17.11
CA GLY A 196 -1.68 15.19 17.49
C GLY A 196 -0.17 15.14 17.26
N THR A 197 0.43 13.96 17.01
CA THR A 197 1.90 13.84 16.99
C THR A 197 2.50 14.03 15.59
N GLY A 198 1.87 13.45 14.54
CA GLY A 198 2.40 13.47 13.18
C GLY A 198 1.43 12.85 12.20
N VAL A 199 1.92 12.52 11.01
CA VAL A 199 1.11 11.88 9.98
C VAL A 199 1.55 10.43 9.77
N ILE A 200 0.60 9.55 9.49
CA ILE A 200 0.83 8.13 9.24
C ILE A 200 0.23 7.70 7.91
N CYS A 201 0.93 6.80 7.22
CA CYS A 201 0.46 6.24 5.97
C CYS A 201 -0.63 5.20 6.24
N LEU A 202 -1.85 5.48 5.80
CA LEU A 202 -2.99 4.55 5.81
C LEU A 202 -3.73 4.63 4.49
N GLY A 203 -4.14 3.47 3.97
CA GLY A 203 -4.93 3.36 2.75
C GLY A 203 -6.43 3.51 3.02
N GLU A 204 -7.22 3.72 1.98
CA GLU A 204 -8.66 3.92 2.08
C GLU A 204 -9.41 2.71 2.67
N THR A 205 -8.79 1.52 2.64
CA THR A 205 -9.34 0.32 3.28
C THR A 205 -9.51 0.44 4.79
N ILE A 206 -8.96 1.47 5.43
CA ILE A 206 -9.14 1.70 6.86
C ILE A 206 -10.61 1.72 7.26
N GLY A 207 -11.49 2.25 6.40
CA GLY A 207 -12.93 2.26 6.63
C GLY A 207 -13.62 0.88 6.54
N LEU A 208 -12.90 -0.16 6.12
CA LEU A 208 -13.40 -1.54 6.04
C LEU A 208 -12.87 -2.43 7.17
N ILE A 209 -11.98 -1.89 8.02
CA ILE A 209 -11.33 -2.62 9.11
C ILE A 209 -11.97 -2.16 10.42
N ASN A 210 -12.73 -3.03 11.06
CA ASN A 210 -13.49 -2.71 12.27
C ASN A 210 -13.08 -3.54 13.49
N GLU A 211 -12.06 -4.38 13.35
CA GLU A 211 -11.54 -5.26 14.39
C GLU A 211 -10.07 -5.57 14.22
N VAL A 212 -9.38 -5.75 15.33
CA VAL A 212 -7.99 -6.20 15.40
C VAL A 212 -7.96 -7.72 15.50
N LEU A 213 -7.48 -8.38 14.46
CA LEU A 213 -7.36 -9.84 14.35
C LEU A 213 -5.90 -10.26 14.23
N SER A 214 -5.60 -11.53 14.48
CA SER A 214 -4.30 -12.10 14.13
C SER A 214 -4.12 -12.19 12.61
N CYS A 215 -2.88 -12.20 12.14
CA CYS A 215 -2.57 -12.39 10.71
C CYS A 215 -3.22 -13.67 10.17
N LYS A 216 -3.25 -14.74 10.98
CA LYS A 216 -3.90 -15.99 10.60
C LYS A 216 -5.40 -15.83 10.40
N GLU A 217 -6.09 -15.21 11.35
CA GLU A 217 -7.54 -14.96 11.26
C GLU A 217 -7.88 -14.04 10.08
N ILE A 218 -7.06 -13.02 9.82
CA ILE A 218 -7.20 -12.13 8.66
C ILE A 218 -7.13 -12.95 7.36
N ILE A 219 -6.10 -13.78 7.21
CA ILE A 219 -5.89 -14.57 5.99
C ILE A 219 -7.02 -15.57 5.82
N ASP A 220 -7.35 -16.35 6.86
CA ASP A 220 -8.37 -17.38 6.80
C ASP A 220 -9.74 -16.77 6.45
N SER A 221 -10.16 -15.72 7.15
CA SER A 221 -11.45 -15.06 6.90
C SER A 221 -11.56 -14.44 5.51
N MET A 222 -10.50 -13.81 5.03
CA MET A 222 -10.48 -13.22 3.70
C MET A 222 -10.49 -14.29 2.60
N MET A 223 -9.77 -15.39 2.77
CA MET A 223 -9.77 -16.49 1.81
C MET A 223 -11.11 -17.21 1.77
N ASP A 224 -11.75 -17.43 2.92
CA ASP A 224 -13.09 -18.00 3.02
C ASP A 224 -14.13 -17.11 2.33
N GLU A 225 -14.11 -15.81 2.62
CA GLU A 225 -15.01 -14.83 1.99
C GLU A 225 -14.78 -14.75 0.47
N CYS A 226 -13.53 -14.78 0.02
CA CYS A 226 -13.18 -14.81 -1.40
C CYS A 226 -13.79 -16.04 -2.08
N THR A 227 -13.56 -17.23 -1.53
CA THR A 227 -14.07 -18.49 -2.05
C THR A 227 -15.60 -18.50 -2.12
N GLN A 228 -16.28 -18.06 -1.06
CA GLN A 228 -17.73 -17.93 -1.03
C GLN A 228 -18.24 -16.92 -2.06
N THR A 229 -17.53 -15.84 -2.27
CA THR A 229 -17.91 -14.82 -3.26
C THR A 229 -17.82 -15.37 -4.67
N ILE A 230 -16.73 -16.05 -5.02
CA ILE A 230 -16.54 -16.65 -6.35
C ILE A 230 -17.60 -17.73 -6.63
N SER A 231 -17.92 -18.58 -5.65
CA SER A 231 -18.88 -19.67 -5.81
C SER A 231 -20.30 -19.19 -6.13
N ARG A 232 -20.68 -17.96 -5.76
CA ARG A 232 -21.99 -17.37 -6.12
C ARG A 232 -22.16 -17.13 -7.62
N PHE A 233 -21.09 -17.02 -8.38
CA PHE A 233 -21.11 -16.78 -9.81
C PHE A 233 -20.85 -18.04 -10.64
N GLN A 234 -20.67 -19.20 -9.99
CA GLN A 234 -20.47 -20.49 -10.66
C GLN A 234 -21.73 -21.34 -10.78
N SER A 235 -22.87 -20.85 -10.27
CA SER A 235 -24.19 -21.52 -10.28
C SER A 235 -25.05 -21.16 -11.47
#